data_6551aa81d805726bc9869ddfd4d0a6e9
#
_entry.id   6551aa81d805726bc9869ddfd4d0a6e9
#
_cell.length_a   1.000
_cell.length_b   1.000
_cell.length_c   1.000
_cell.angle_alpha   90.00
_cell.angle_beta   90.00
_cell.angle_gamma   90.00
#
_symmetry.space_group_name_H-M   'P 1'
#
loop_
_entity.id
_entity.type
_entity.pdbx_description
1 polymer ?
#
loop_
_entity_poly.entity_id
_entity_poly.type
_entity_poly.pdbx_seq_one_letter_code
_entity_poly.pdbx_strand_id
1 'polypeptide(L)'
;NNVLTDFIKTGIYDRNRPFHTTISPSMDILISSNLERLLYHLSGSDDAQIREWFGSLSKTGRYEVTDEVKKAIADEFYAGCCDDEQTKACIKEIYDEYSYTCDTHTAVAVKVYKDYAAAQAKDKDCYRFNSKPV
;
A
#
# COMPACT_ATOMS: atom_id res chain seq x y z
N ASN A 1 -2.20 -6.83 8.58
CA ASN A 1 -3.27 -6.93 7.59
C ASN A 1 -2.78 -6.40 6.24
N ASN A 2 -2.68 -7.27 5.23
CA ASN A 2 -2.08 -6.95 3.93
C ASN A 2 -3.12 -6.81 2.80
N VAL A 3 -4.39 -6.49 3.13
CA VAL A 3 -5.48 -6.40 2.16
C VAL A 3 -5.18 -5.39 1.04
N LEU A 4 -4.64 -4.21 1.37
CA LEU A 4 -4.28 -3.19 0.38
C LEU A 4 -3.05 -3.60 -0.43
N THR A 5 -2.08 -4.25 0.20
CA THR A 5 -0.89 -4.77 -0.51
C THR A 5 -1.29 -5.78 -1.57
N ASP A 6 -2.17 -6.73 -1.21
CA ASP A 6 -2.66 -7.74 -2.14
C ASP A 6 -3.52 -7.09 -3.24
N PHE A 7 -4.40 -6.14 -2.87
CA PHE A 7 -5.22 -5.41 -3.84
C PHE A 7 -4.38 -4.67 -4.90
N ILE A 8 -3.39 -3.91 -4.48
CA ILE A 8 -2.53 -3.14 -5.40
C ILE A 8 -1.78 -4.08 -6.36
N LYS A 9 -1.35 -5.25 -5.88
CA LYS A 9 -0.64 -6.23 -6.70
C LYS A 9 -1.54 -7.03 -7.65
N THR A 10 -2.78 -7.31 -7.24
CA THR A 10 -3.65 -8.24 -7.96
C THR A 10 -4.85 -7.59 -8.65
N GLY A 11 -5.27 -6.42 -8.21
CA GLY A 11 -6.54 -5.79 -8.59
C GLY A 11 -7.75 -6.36 -7.86
N ILE A 12 -7.53 -7.32 -6.94
CA ILE A 12 -8.59 -8.00 -6.19
C ILE A 12 -8.60 -7.50 -4.75
N TYR A 13 -9.70 -6.87 -4.35
CA TYR A 13 -9.94 -6.51 -2.96
C TYR A 13 -10.72 -7.62 -2.28
N ASP A 14 -10.15 -8.23 -1.23
CA ASP A 14 -10.77 -9.30 -0.49
C ASP A 14 -10.57 -9.11 1.01
N ARG A 15 -11.68 -8.82 1.74
CA ARG A 15 -11.71 -8.67 3.19
C ARG A 15 -12.02 -9.96 3.93
N ASN A 16 -12.31 -11.06 3.22
CA ASN A 16 -12.66 -12.36 3.81
C ASN A 16 -11.40 -13.07 4.33
N ARG A 17 -10.78 -12.49 5.34
CA ARG A 17 -9.53 -12.96 5.95
C ARG A 17 -9.52 -12.66 7.46
N PRO A 18 -8.72 -13.38 8.26
CA PRO A 18 -8.54 -13.04 9.67
C PRO A 18 -8.05 -11.60 9.86
N PHE A 19 -8.56 -10.95 10.89
CA PHE A 19 -8.04 -9.65 11.33
C PHE A 19 -6.86 -9.88 12.29
N HIS A 20 -5.74 -9.20 12.02
CA HIS A 20 -4.56 -9.23 12.87
C HIS A 20 -4.33 -7.85 13.48
N THR A 21 -4.10 -7.81 14.78
CA THR A 21 -3.65 -6.61 15.50
C THR A 21 -2.13 -6.57 15.52
N THR A 22 -1.56 -5.40 15.25
CA THR A 22 -0.11 -5.17 15.25
C THR A 22 0.26 -3.97 16.12
N ILE A 23 1.56 -3.70 16.26
CA ILE A 23 2.04 -2.47 16.92
C ILE A 23 1.80 -1.20 16.10
N SER A 24 1.21 -1.32 14.90
CA SER A 24 0.85 -0.20 14.01
C SER A 24 -0.67 -0.17 13.78
N PRO A 25 -1.48 0.17 14.80
CA PRO A 25 -2.94 -0.02 14.76
C PRO A 25 -3.65 0.74 13.66
N SER A 26 -3.13 1.88 13.19
CA SER A 26 -3.72 2.60 12.04
C SER A 26 -3.55 1.87 10.70
N MET A 27 -2.63 0.88 10.65
CA MET A 27 -2.44 -0.01 9.49
C MET A 27 -3.31 -1.27 9.59
N ASP A 28 -3.94 -1.51 10.74
CA ASP A 28 -4.77 -2.69 11.00
C ASP A 28 -6.18 -2.45 10.49
N ILE A 29 -6.34 -2.54 9.18
CA ILE A 29 -7.62 -2.34 8.49
C ILE A 29 -7.91 -3.50 7.54
N LEU A 30 -9.19 -3.84 7.38
CA LEU A 30 -9.71 -4.71 6.33
C LEU A 30 -10.55 -3.94 5.32
N ILE A 31 -10.97 -2.71 5.63
CA ILE A 31 -11.71 -1.82 4.72
C ILE A 31 -11.02 -0.46 4.74
N SER A 32 -10.66 0.03 3.55
CA SER A 32 -10.09 1.37 3.36
C SER A 32 -11.12 2.26 2.66
N SER A 33 -11.69 3.21 3.41
CA SER A 33 -12.64 4.18 2.86
C SER A 33 -11.99 5.19 1.91
N ASN A 34 -10.69 5.47 2.10
CA ASN A 34 -9.96 6.39 1.22
C ASN A 34 -9.72 5.83 -0.18
N LEU A 35 -9.69 4.50 -0.33
CA LEU A 35 -9.50 3.83 -1.60
C LEU A 35 -10.63 4.14 -2.59
N GLU A 36 -11.86 4.35 -2.12
CA GLU A 36 -13.01 4.68 -2.96
C GLU A 36 -12.75 5.91 -3.84
N ARG A 37 -12.17 6.96 -3.26
CA ARG A 37 -11.86 8.19 -4.02
C ARG A 37 -10.78 7.98 -5.07
N LEU A 38 -9.76 7.19 -4.74
CA LEU A 38 -8.72 6.84 -5.73
C LEU A 38 -9.34 6.08 -6.89
N LEU A 39 -10.14 5.06 -6.61
CA LEU A 39 -10.79 4.25 -7.64
C LEU A 39 -11.75 5.08 -8.49
N TYR A 40 -12.49 6.01 -7.88
CA TYR A 40 -13.34 6.95 -8.61
C TYR A 40 -12.54 7.77 -9.63
N HIS A 41 -11.39 8.32 -9.25
CA HIS A 41 -10.54 9.07 -10.17
C HIS A 41 -9.94 8.18 -11.26
N LEU A 42 -9.45 6.99 -10.91
CA LEU A 42 -8.80 6.08 -11.86
C LEU A 42 -9.80 5.40 -12.82
N SER A 43 -11.08 5.31 -12.45
CA SER A 43 -12.15 4.82 -13.34
C SER A 43 -12.68 5.88 -14.31
N GLY A 44 -12.11 7.08 -14.33
CA GLY A 44 -12.62 8.18 -15.14
C GLY A 44 -13.87 8.83 -14.56
N SER A 45 -14.03 8.80 -13.23
CA SER A 45 -15.18 9.32 -12.49
C SER A 45 -16.48 8.54 -12.75
N ASP A 46 -16.37 7.24 -12.98
CA ASP A 46 -17.51 6.34 -13.20
C ASP A 46 -18.15 5.92 -11.86
N ASP A 47 -19.23 6.60 -11.50
CA ASP A 47 -19.96 6.32 -10.26
C ASP A 47 -20.75 5.02 -10.28
N ALA A 48 -21.15 4.52 -11.46
CA ALA A 48 -21.82 3.24 -11.59
C ALA A 48 -20.85 2.09 -11.29
N GLN A 49 -19.63 2.16 -11.81
CA GLN A 49 -18.59 1.19 -11.54
C GLN A 49 -18.19 1.16 -10.05
N ILE A 50 -18.09 2.34 -9.42
CA ILE A 50 -17.80 2.42 -7.97
C ILE A 50 -18.92 1.79 -7.15
N ARG A 51 -20.18 2.05 -7.46
CA ARG A 51 -21.31 1.42 -6.77
C ARG A 51 -21.33 -0.10 -6.92
N GLU A 52 -20.95 -0.61 -8.08
CA GLU A 52 -20.84 -2.05 -8.32
C GLU A 52 -19.75 -2.68 -7.43
N TRP A 53 -18.53 -2.14 -7.43
CA TRP A 53 -17.42 -2.67 -6.63
C TRP A 53 -17.70 -2.61 -5.13
N PHE A 54 -18.13 -1.46 -4.62
CA PHE A 54 -18.42 -1.31 -3.19
C PHE A 54 -19.70 -2.03 -2.76
N GLY A 55 -20.67 -2.16 -3.67
CA GLY A 55 -21.83 -3.02 -3.48
C GLY A 55 -21.45 -4.50 -3.36
N SER A 56 -20.53 -4.96 -4.19
CA SER A 56 -19.96 -6.32 -4.11
C SER A 56 -19.19 -6.51 -2.80
N LEU A 57 -18.32 -5.55 -2.43
CA LEU A 57 -17.58 -5.57 -1.16
C LEU A 57 -18.53 -5.70 0.05
N SER A 58 -19.65 -4.97 0.02
CA SER A 58 -20.65 -5.04 1.08
C SER A 58 -21.34 -6.40 1.17
N LYS A 59 -21.68 -7.00 0.03
CA LYS A 59 -22.46 -8.24 -0.06
C LYS A 59 -21.60 -9.49 0.12
N THR A 60 -20.43 -9.53 -0.53
CA THR A 60 -19.59 -10.72 -0.62
C THR A 60 -18.23 -10.59 0.08
N GLY A 61 -17.87 -9.36 0.49
CA GLY A 61 -16.56 -9.06 1.05
C GLY A 61 -15.44 -8.94 0.01
N ARG A 62 -15.76 -8.95 -1.30
CA ARG A 62 -14.77 -8.98 -2.38
C ARG A 62 -15.23 -8.20 -3.61
N TYR A 63 -14.30 -7.58 -4.33
CA TYR A 63 -14.46 -7.10 -5.70
C TYR A 63 -13.13 -7.18 -6.47
N GLU A 64 -13.21 -7.04 -7.78
CA GLU A 64 -12.08 -6.98 -8.69
C GLU A 64 -12.22 -5.76 -9.59
N VAL A 65 -11.15 -4.98 -9.75
CA VAL A 65 -11.15 -3.82 -10.63
C VAL A 65 -10.80 -4.23 -12.06
N THR A 66 -11.10 -3.36 -13.03
CA THR A 66 -10.75 -3.60 -14.42
C THR A 66 -9.23 -3.59 -14.62
N ASP A 67 -8.76 -4.19 -15.71
CA ASP A 67 -7.33 -4.24 -16.04
C ASP A 67 -6.74 -2.84 -16.26
N GLU A 68 -7.53 -1.89 -16.79
CA GLU A 68 -7.14 -0.50 -16.97
C GLU A 68 -6.88 0.19 -15.62
N VAL A 69 -7.79 0.02 -14.65
CA VAL A 69 -7.65 0.58 -13.31
C VAL A 69 -6.51 -0.10 -12.56
N LYS A 70 -6.36 -1.43 -12.68
CA LYS A 70 -5.23 -2.16 -12.11
C LYS A 70 -3.90 -1.65 -12.65
N LYS A 71 -3.82 -1.42 -13.96
CA LYS A 71 -2.61 -0.85 -14.58
C LYS A 71 -2.33 0.55 -14.07
N ALA A 72 -3.34 1.43 -14.03
CA ALA A 72 -3.19 2.79 -13.53
C ALA A 72 -2.71 2.83 -12.07
N ILE A 73 -3.20 1.91 -11.21
CA ILE A 73 -2.69 1.76 -9.85
C ILE A 73 -1.22 1.35 -9.86
N ALA A 74 -0.84 0.35 -10.65
CA ALA A 74 0.54 -0.15 -10.71
C ALA A 74 1.54 0.87 -11.24
N ASP A 75 1.11 1.79 -12.11
CA ASP A 75 1.94 2.86 -12.64
C ASP A 75 2.26 3.94 -11.59
N GLU A 76 1.38 4.14 -10.58
CA GLU A 76 1.51 5.22 -9.59
C GLU A 76 1.90 4.73 -8.19
N PHE A 77 1.62 3.47 -7.84
CA PHE A 77 1.74 2.98 -6.48
C PHE A 77 2.58 1.70 -6.39
N TYR A 78 3.44 1.67 -5.39
CA TYR A 78 4.08 0.46 -4.90
C TYR A 78 3.44 0.04 -3.57
N ALA A 79 3.31 -1.26 -3.33
CA ALA A 79 2.73 -1.78 -2.10
C ALA A 79 3.59 -2.86 -1.45
N GLY A 80 3.67 -2.77 -0.15
CA GLY A 80 4.33 -3.74 0.71
C GLY A 80 3.66 -3.82 2.07
N CYS A 81 4.14 -4.72 2.90
CA CYS A 81 3.74 -4.87 4.29
C CYS A 81 4.95 -5.29 5.11
N CYS A 82 4.88 -5.10 6.42
CA CYS A 82 5.85 -5.65 7.35
C CYS A 82 5.15 -6.14 8.62
N ASP A 83 5.77 -7.10 9.26
CA ASP A 83 5.36 -7.60 10.57
C ASP A 83 5.95 -6.74 11.71
N ASP A 84 5.59 -7.08 12.95
CA ASP A 84 6.03 -6.36 14.13
C ASP A 84 7.56 -6.39 14.31
N GLU A 85 8.20 -7.51 14.00
CA GLU A 85 9.65 -7.64 14.13
C GLU A 85 10.39 -6.79 13.09
N GLN A 86 9.92 -6.78 11.86
CA GLN A 86 10.43 -5.91 10.80
C GLN A 86 10.21 -4.44 11.13
N THR A 87 9.07 -4.10 11.72
CA THR A 87 8.75 -2.73 12.16
C THR A 87 9.71 -2.28 13.26
N LYS A 88 9.93 -3.10 14.31
CA LYS A 88 10.88 -2.82 15.39
C LYS A 88 12.31 -2.69 14.87
N ALA A 89 12.73 -3.58 13.99
CA ALA A 89 14.06 -3.54 13.39
C ALA A 89 14.27 -2.25 12.58
N CYS A 90 13.24 -1.80 11.84
CA CYS A 90 13.30 -0.54 11.09
C CYS A 90 13.40 0.69 12.01
N ILE A 91 12.66 0.72 13.13
CA ILE A 91 12.78 1.79 14.14
C ILE A 91 14.20 1.85 14.69
N LYS A 92 14.76 0.70 15.05
CA LYS A 92 16.13 0.62 15.57
C LYS A 92 17.14 1.12 14.54
N GLU A 93 17.05 0.68 13.30
CA GLU A 93 17.94 1.09 12.21
C GLU A 93 17.92 2.61 12.00
N ILE A 94 16.69 3.22 11.95
CA ILE A 94 16.54 4.68 11.81
C ILE A 94 17.16 5.40 13.01
N TYR A 95 16.96 4.89 14.22
CA TYR A 95 17.54 5.47 15.41
C TYR A 95 19.08 5.42 15.39
N ASP A 96 19.65 4.27 15.04
CA ASP A 96 21.10 4.07 14.99
C ASP A 96 21.77 4.97 13.92
N GLU A 97 21.09 5.18 12.77
CA GLU A 97 21.63 5.95 11.65
C GLU A 97 21.44 7.48 11.81
N TYR A 98 20.26 7.90 12.29
CA TYR A 98 19.84 9.31 12.30
C TYR A 98 19.59 9.89 13.70
N SER A 99 19.74 9.09 14.77
CA SER A 99 19.35 9.46 16.14
C SER A 99 17.89 9.94 16.26
N TYR A 100 17.03 9.39 15.41
CA TYR A 100 15.61 9.73 15.32
C TYR A 100 14.73 8.52 15.63
N THR A 101 13.87 8.66 16.65
CA THR A 101 12.88 7.63 16.99
C THR A 101 11.60 7.88 16.19
N CYS A 102 11.39 7.13 15.12
CA CYS A 102 10.13 7.19 14.38
C CYS A 102 9.04 6.36 15.06
N ASP A 103 7.78 6.76 14.86
CA ASP A 103 6.63 5.96 15.28
C ASP A 103 6.47 4.69 14.43
N THR A 104 5.66 3.76 14.92
CA THR A 104 5.47 2.45 14.28
C THR A 104 4.88 2.55 12.88
N HIS A 105 3.96 3.51 12.65
CA HIS A 105 3.32 3.68 11.32
C HIS A 105 4.32 4.22 10.29
N THR A 106 5.13 5.21 10.70
CA THR A 106 6.22 5.72 9.87
C THR A 106 7.25 4.63 9.57
N ALA A 107 7.59 3.78 10.54
CA ALA A 107 8.52 2.68 10.34
C ALA A 107 8.05 1.68 9.28
N VAL A 108 6.75 1.35 9.25
CA VAL A 108 6.16 0.52 8.18
C VAL A 108 6.37 1.16 6.81
N ALA A 109 6.08 2.46 6.68
CA ALA A 109 6.26 3.17 5.41
C ALA A 109 7.73 3.22 4.96
N VAL A 110 8.65 3.50 5.88
CA VAL A 110 10.10 3.52 5.61
C VAL A 110 10.61 2.15 5.18
N LYS A 111 10.17 1.07 5.86
CA LYS A 111 10.55 -0.30 5.49
C LYS A 111 10.10 -0.64 4.08
N VAL A 112 8.84 -0.34 3.74
CA VAL A 112 8.30 -0.57 2.39
C VAL A 112 9.03 0.27 1.34
N TYR A 113 9.38 1.52 1.66
CA TYR A 113 10.19 2.36 0.78
C TYR A 113 11.59 1.77 0.54
N LYS A 114 12.26 1.26 1.59
CA LYS A 114 13.58 0.60 1.45
C LYS A 114 13.49 -0.63 0.55
N ASP A 115 12.43 -1.43 0.67
CA ASP A 115 12.21 -2.59 -0.19
C ASP A 115 12.00 -2.17 -1.66
N TYR A 116 11.21 -1.12 -1.88
CA TYR A 116 11.04 -0.53 -3.21
C TYR A 116 12.38 -0.05 -3.80
N ALA A 117 13.14 0.74 -3.05
CA ALA A 117 14.42 1.27 -3.50
C ALA A 117 15.43 0.14 -3.81
N ALA A 118 15.45 -0.91 -3.00
CA ALA A 118 16.29 -2.09 -3.25
C ALA A 118 15.88 -2.87 -4.50
N ALA A 119 14.58 -2.96 -4.78
CA ALA A 119 14.05 -3.59 -5.99
C ALA A 119 14.43 -2.76 -7.23
N GLN A 120 14.28 -1.43 -7.19
CA GLN A 120 14.66 -0.53 -8.28
C GLN A 120 16.18 -0.51 -8.55
N ALA A 121 17.01 -0.60 -7.52
CA ALA A 121 18.46 -0.66 -7.69
C ALA A 121 18.96 -1.93 -8.40
N LYS A 122 18.18 -3.01 -8.39
CA LYS A 122 18.46 -4.25 -9.14
C LYS A 122 18.06 -4.13 -10.61
N ASP A 123 17.12 -3.26 -10.93
CA ASP A 123 16.64 -3.00 -12.28
C ASP A 123 17.40 -1.77 -12.81
N LYS A 124 18.58 -1.99 -13.44
CA LYS A 124 19.53 -0.95 -13.83
C LYS A 124 19.00 0.09 -14.83
N ASP A 125 17.75 0.00 -15.25
CA ASP A 125 17.13 0.89 -16.25
C ASP A 125 16.12 1.91 -15.68
N CYS A 126 15.86 1.97 -14.37
CA CYS A 126 14.86 2.87 -13.81
C CYS A 126 15.41 3.89 -12.82
N TYR A 127 15.38 5.16 -13.26
CA TYR A 127 15.38 6.40 -12.48
C TYR A 127 16.65 6.79 -11.73
N ARG A 128 17.55 7.53 -12.41
CA ARG A 128 18.38 8.53 -11.75
C ARG A 128 17.44 9.60 -11.16
N PHE A 129 17.21 9.57 -9.88
CA PHE A 129 16.77 10.75 -9.15
C PHE A 129 17.86 11.81 -9.29
N ASN A 130 17.64 12.81 -10.14
CA ASN A 130 18.45 14.02 -10.13
C ASN A 130 18.09 14.80 -8.85
N SER A 131 18.75 14.51 -7.74
CA SER A 131 18.82 15.42 -6.61
C SER A 131 19.65 16.63 -7.05
N LYS A 132 19.00 17.69 -7.53
CA LYS A 132 19.63 19.00 -7.49
C LYS A 132 19.56 19.47 -6.04
N PRO A 133 20.67 19.82 -5.40
CA PRO A 133 20.61 20.51 -4.12
C PRO A 133 19.92 21.86 -4.33
N VAL A 134 19.00 22.19 -3.43
CA VAL A 134 18.42 23.54 -3.29
C VAL A 134 19.45 24.42 -2.59
#